data_e3a3dad4aabe9ca553f78b36f6215730
#
_entry.id   e3a3dad4aabe9ca553f78b36f6215730
#
_cell.length_a   1.000
_cell.length_b   1.000
_cell.length_c   1.000
_cell.angle_alpha   90.00
_cell.angle_beta   90.00
_cell.angle_gamma   90.00
#
_symmetry.space_group_name_H-M   'P 1'
#
loop_
_entity.id
_entity.type
_entity.pdbx_description
1 polymer ?
#
loop_
_entity_poly.entity_id
_entity_poly.type
_entity_poly.pdbx_seq_one_letter_code
_entity_poly.pdbx_strand_id
1 'polypeptide(L)'
;MQIVQETIALSTLEQMAAGMFGTLVKAVVDIEQGIMAVGGEMHADEEALLLDEGSPQPSLWGINLYPAQFGTPRFIEFDSMINIRPRQGNRTRSVDDAAVRAAVTSIVERLVSR
;
A
#
# COMPACT_ATOMS: atom_id res chain seq x y z
N MET A 1 -13.18 2.28 0.57
CA MET A 1 -11.85 2.58 1.12
C MET A 1 -11.85 2.28 2.61
N GLN A 2 -10.85 1.59 3.09
CA GLN A 2 -10.77 1.22 4.51
C GLN A 2 -9.33 1.16 4.99
N ILE A 3 -9.16 1.32 6.33
CA ILE A 3 -7.86 1.13 6.99
C ILE A 3 -7.82 -0.28 7.55
N VAL A 4 -6.77 -1.02 7.21
CA VAL A 4 -6.51 -2.38 7.70
C VAL A 4 -5.50 -2.28 8.83
N GLN A 5 -5.94 -2.63 10.05
CA GLN A 5 -5.09 -2.61 11.25
C GLN A 5 -4.66 -4.01 11.68
N GLU A 6 -5.47 -5.02 11.40
CA GLU A 6 -5.18 -6.40 11.80
C GLU A 6 -4.99 -7.29 10.57
N THR A 7 -6.07 -7.67 9.92
CA THR A 7 -5.99 -8.50 8.71
C THR A 7 -7.08 -8.15 7.71
N ILE A 8 -6.80 -8.42 6.45
CA ILE A 8 -7.78 -8.40 5.37
C ILE A 8 -7.61 -9.69 4.57
N ALA A 9 -8.73 -10.32 4.21
CA ALA A 9 -8.69 -11.56 3.43
C ALA A 9 -8.28 -11.27 1.99
N LEU A 10 -7.49 -12.20 1.42
CA LEU A 10 -7.12 -12.12 0.01
C LEU A 10 -8.36 -12.04 -0.88
N SER A 11 -9.41 -12.80 -0.56
CA SER A 11 -10.67 -12.77 -1.30
C SER A 11 -11.32 -11.38 -1.32
N THR A 12 -11.18 -10.63 -0.23
CA THR A 12 -11.67 -9.25 -0.18
C THR A 12 -10.90 -8.36 -1.14
N LEU A 13 -9.58 -8.51 -1.21
CA LEU A 13 -8.75 -7.78 -2.18
C LEU A 13 -9.11 -8.17 -3.62
N GLU A 14 -9.38 -9.45 -3.86
CA GLU A 14 -9.84 -9.93 -5.18
C GLU A 14 -11.14 -9.26 -5.61
N GLN A 15 -12.09 -9.15 -4.69
CA GLN A 15 -13.37 -8.48 -4.95
C GLN A 15 -13.18 -6.97 -5.19
N MET A 16 -12.31 -6.31 -4.43
CA MET A 16 -11.99 -4.90 -4.65
C MET A 16 -11.38 -4.68 -6.03
N ALA A 17 -10.43 -5.52 -6.42
CA ALA A 17 -9.79 -5.42 -7.73
C ALA A 17 -10.82 -5.57 -8.84
N ALA A 18 -11.67 -6.59 -8.75
CA ALA A 18 -12.70 -6.85 -9.76
C ALA A 18 -13.68 -5.69 -9.91
N GLY A 19 -14.00 -5.02 -8.81
CA GLY A 19 -14.96 -3.91 -8.80
C GLY A 19 -14.38 -2.55 -9.20
N MET A 20 -13.07 -2.43 -9.36
CA MET A 20 -12.42 -1.15 -9.64
C MET A 20 -11.49 -1.24 -10.86
N PHE A 21 -10.24 -1.67 -10.66
CA PHE A 21 -9.24 -1.66 -11.72
C PHE A 21 -9.10 -2.98 -12.46
N GLY A 22 -9.81 -4.01 -12.02
CA GLY A 22 -9.78 -5.35 -12.60
C GLY A 22 -8.71 -6.24 -12.00
N THR A 23 -7.44 -5.82 -12.00
CA THR A 23 -6.31 -6.67 -11.62
C THR A 23 -5.59 -6.22 -10.36
N LEU A 24 -5.78 -4.98 -9.93
CA LEU A 24 -5.02 -4.43 -8.80
C LEU A 24 -5.90 -3.67 -7.82
N VAL A 25 -5.37 -3.55 -6.60
CA VAL A 25 -5.90 -2.69 -5.54
C VAL A 25 -4.81 -1.71 -5.17
N LYS A 26 -5.11 -0.42 -5.14
CA LYS A 26 -4.19 0.59 -4.65
C LYS A 26 -4.17 0.56 -3.14
N ALA A 27 -2.99 0.74 -2.56
CA ALA A 27 -2.81 0.76 -1.10
C ALA A 27 -1.76 1.79 -0.71
N VAL A 28 -1.91 2.34 0.49
CA VAL A 28 -0.88 3.17 1.12
C VAL A 28 -0.56 2.55 2.47
N VAL A 29 0.72 2.29 2.70
CA VAL A 29 1.20 1.65 3.94
C VAL A 29 1.84 2.70 4.82
N ASP A 30 1.50 2.68 6.12
CA ASP A 30 2.18 3.43 7.17
C ASP A 30 3.19 2.49 7.81
N ILE A 31 4.48 2.70 7.52
CA ILE A 31 5.52 1.79 8.02
C ILE A 31 5.82 2.00 9.50
N GLU A 32 5.42 3.11 10.09
CA GLU A 32 5.61 3.38 11.51
C GLU A 32 4.57 2.65 12.36
N GLN A 33 3.30 2.71 11.96
CA GLN A 33 2.21 2.09 12.70
C GLN A 33 1.90 0.65 12.27
N GLY A 34 2.40 0.22 11.10
CA GLY A 34 2.15 -1.12 10.59
C GLY A 34 0.71 -1.34 10.13
N ILE A 35 0.12 -0.34 9.52
CA ILE A 35 -1.25 -0.36 9.00
C ILE A 35 -1.25 0.05 7.53
N MET A 36 -2.38 -0.17 6.83
CA MET A 36 -2.51 0.29 5.45
C MET A 36 -3.94 0.69 5.13
N ALA A 37 -4.09 1.66 4.22
CA ALA A 37 -5.38 1.99 3.61
C ALA A 37 -5.47 1.31 2.25
N VAL A 38 -6.63 0.74 1.93
CA VAL A 38 -6.87 0.02 0.67
C VAL A 38 -8.22 0.41 0.07
N GLY A 39 -8.37 0.18 -1.22
CA GLY A 39 -9.66 0.31 -1.92
C GLY A 39 -10.01 1.71 -2.34
N GLY A 40 -9.08 2.65 -2.29
CA GLY A 40 -9.29 3.99 -2.85
C GLY A 40 -9.10 4.02 -4.36
N GLU A 41 -9.67 5.01 -5.01
CA GLU A 41 -9.45 5.22 -6.44
C GLU A 41 -8.07 5.80 -6.73
N MET A 42 -7.52 6.55 -5.78
CA MET A 42 -6.21 7.19 -5.90
C MET A 42 -5.41 6.97 -4.62
N HIS A 43 -4.08 6.81 -4.77
CA HIS A 43 -3.20 6.75 -3.60
C HIS A 43 -3.33 8.01 -2.74
N ALA A 44 -3.54 9.19 -3.37
CA ALA A 44 -3.71 10.44 -2.64
C ALA A 44 -4.90 10.41 -1.69
N ASP A 45 -5.99 9.74 -2.06
CA ASP A 45 -7.17 9.61 -1.21
C ASP A 45 -6.87 8.73 0.00
N GLU A 46 -6.13 7.66 -0.21
CA GLU A 46 -5.72 6.76 0.87
C GLU A 46 -4.72 7.43 1.81
N GLU A 47 -3.79 8.21 1.25
CA GLU A 47 -2.86 9.01 2.04
C GLU A 47 -3.62 10.00 2.92
N ALA A 48 -4.58 10.73 2.35
CA ALA A 48 -5.39 11.69 3.08
C ALA A 48 -6.15 11.03 4.24
N LEU A 49 -6.69 9.83 4.02
CA LEU A 49 -7.38 9.07 5.07
C LEU A 49 -6.44 8.76 6.23
N LEU A 50 -5.22 8.29 5.93
CA LEU A 50 -4.24 7.96 6.97
C LEU A 50 -3.76 9.21 7.70
N LEU A 51 -3.56 10.32 6.99
CA LEU A 51 -3.18 11.60 7.60
C LEU A 51 -4.26 12.08 8.58
N ASP A 52 -5.54 11.97 8.20
CA ASP A 52 -6.65 12.32 9.07
C ASP A 52 -6.69 11.49 10.35
N GLU A 53 -6.24 10.25 10.27
CA GLU A 53 -6.19 9.33 11.40
C GLU A 53 -4.90 9.43 12.22
N GLY A 54 -4.04 10.38 11.88
CA GLY A 54 -2.85 10.69 12.67
C GLY A 54 -1.54 10.11 12.16
N SER A 55 -1.53 9.48 10.98
CA SER A 55 -0.28 8.98 10.39
C SER A 55 0.63 10.15 9.99
N PRO A 56 1.96 10.06 10.24
CA PRO A 56 2.90 11.06 9.74
C PRO A 56 3.18 10.83 8.26
N GLN A 57 3.11 11.88 7.47
CA GLN A 57 3.27 11.80 6.02
C GLN A 57 4.59 11.10 5.58
N PRO A 58 5.74 11.34 6.22
CA PRO A 58 6.98 10.67 5.82
C PRO A 58 6.96 9.13 5.94
N SER A 59 6.03 8.57 6.71
CA SER A 59 5.90 7.13 6.90
C SER A 59 4.98 6.45 5.89
N LEU A 60 4.35 7.23 5.00
CA LEU A 60 3.33 6.73 4.08
C LEU A 60 3.91 6.43 2.70
N TRP A 61 3.69 5.21 2.22
CA TRP A 61 4.23 4.75 0.94
C TRP A 61 3.13 4.07 0.12
N GLY A 62 3.02 4.50 -1.15
CA GLY A 62 2.01 3.98 -2.07
C GLY A 62 2.50 2.76 -2.82
N ILE A 63 1.62 1.77 -2.92
CA ILE A 63 1.87 0.52 -3.63
C ILE A 63 0.62 0.08 -4.37
N ASN A 64 0.76 -0.89 -5.25
CA ASN A 64 -0.35 -1.59 -5.86
C ASN A 64 -0.26 -3.07 -5.48
N LEU A 65 -1.38 -3.66 -5.12
CA LEU A 65 -1.47 -5.09 -4.79
C LEU A 65 -2.16 -5.81 -5.94
N TYR A 66 -1.54 -6.90 -6.39
CA TYR A 66 -2.09 -7.76 -7.45
C TYR A 66 -2.54 -9.09 -6.84
N PRO A 67 -3.82 -9.21 -6.45
CA PRO A 67 -4.26 -10.40 -5.71
C PRO A 67 -3.99 -11.73 -6.43
N ALA A 68 -4.05 -11.75 -7.77
CA ALA A 68 -3.75 -12.95 -8.55
C ALA A 68 -2.29 -13.39 -8.45
N GLN A 69 -1.39 -12.51 -7.99
CA GLN A 69 0.03 -12.79 -7.85
C GLN A 69 0.44 -13.03 -6.38
N PHE A 70 -0.52 -13.26 -5.50
CA PHE A 70 -0.26 -13.51 -4.09
C PHE A 70 0.72 -14.67 -3.90
N GLY A 71 1.70 -14.47 -3.04
CA GLY A 71 2.74 -15.46 -2.78
C GLY A 71 3.92 -15.40 -3.74
N THR A 72 3.94 -14.43 -4.66
CA THR A 72 5.05 -14.19 -5.59
C THR A 72 5.61 -12.79 -5.41
N PRO A 73 6.82 -12.50 -5.92
CA PRO A 73 7.37 -11.14 -5.87
C PRO A 73 6.54 -10.10 -6.64
N ARG A 74 5.59 -10.53 -7.47
CA ARG A 74 4.75 -9.63 -8.26
C ARG A 74 3.49 -9.18 -7.52
N PHE A 75 3.27 -9.69 -6.33
CA PHE A 75 2.09 -9.31 -5.53
C PHE A 75 2.11 -7.82 -5.17
N ILE A 76 3.29 -7.29 -4.81
CA ILE A 76 3.45 -5.89 -4.40
C ILE A 76 4.22 -5.14 -5.48
N GLU A 77 3.62 -4.08 -6.02
CA GLU A 77 4.28 -3.19 -6.95
C GLU A 77 4.49 -1.83 -6.27
N PHE A 78 5.73 -1.36 -6.25
CA PHE A 78 6.08 -0.07 -5.68
C PHE A 78 5.99 1.01 -6.77
N ASP A 79 4.79 1.53 -6.98
CA ASP A 79 4.54 2.52 -8.03
C ASP A 79 3.43 3.47 -7.60
N SER A 80 3.78 4.69 -7.25
CA SER A 80 2.81 5.73 -6.90
C SER A 80 3.44 7.11 -6.99
N MET A 81 2.67 8.07 -7.47
CA MET A 81 3.09 9.48 -7.49
C MET A 81 3.38 10.02 -6.10
N ILE A 82 2.69 9.53 -5.06
CA ILE A 82 2.93 10.01 -3.69
C ILE A 82 4.31 9.64 -3.16
N ASN A 83 4.99 8.69 -3.80
CA ASN A 83 6.33 8.27 -3.40
C ASN A 83 7.42 9.27 -3.85
N ILE A 84 7.10 10.16 -4.78
CA ILE A 84 8.07 11.15 -5.26
C ILE A 84 8.22 12.22 -4.20
N ARG A 85 9.28 12.10 -3.39
CA ARG A 85 9.59 12.99 -2.28
C ARG A 85 11.09 13.24 -2.22
N PRO A 86 11.60 14.20 -3.04
CA PRO A 86 13.05 14.47 -3.11
C PRO A 86 13.66 14.84 -1.75
N ARG A 87 12.88 15.50 -0.86
CA ARG A 87 13.37 15.86 0.48
C ARG A 87 13.65 14.64 1.36
N GLN A 88 13.03 13.49 1.06
CA GLN A 88 13.29 12.23 1.74
C GLN A 88 14.28 11.36 0.97
N GLY A 89 14.86 11.87 -0.12
CA GLY A 89 15.76 11.10 -0.95
C GLY A 89 15.10 10.16 -1.93
N ASN A 90 13.76 10.18 -2.02
CA ASN A 90 13.01 9.31 -2.94
C ASN A 90 12.56 10.12 -4.14
N ARG A 91 13.21 9.91 -5.29
CA ARG A 91 13.03 10.73 -6.49
C ARG A 91 12.21 10.06 -7.58
N THR A 92 11.80 8.83 -7.38
CA THR A 92 11.05 8.04 -8.36
C THR A 92 9.66 7.70 -7.82
N ARG A 93 8.81 7.13 -8.67
CA ARG A 93 7.52 6.59 -8.25
C ARG A 93 7.67 5.29 -7.47
N SER A 94 8.85 4.67 -7.50
CA SER A 94 9.17 3.48 -6.70
C SER A 94 9.55 3.89 -5.28
N VAL A 95 9.89 2.92 -4.48
CA VAL A 95 10.50 3.13 -3.16
C VAL A 95 11.96 2.75 -3.31
N ASP A 96 12.85 3.76 -3.23
CA ASP A 96 14.26 3.58 -3.56
C ASP A 96 15.07 2.93 -2.44
N ASP A 97 14.64 3.11 -1.18
CA ASP A 97 15.33 2.56 -0.01
C ASP A 97 14.92 1.09 0.20
N ALA A 98 15.91 0.19 0.15
CA ALA A 98 15.66 -1.24 0.32
C ALA A 98 15.08 -1.58 1.70
N ALA A 99 15.45 -0.84 2.75
CA ALA A 99 14.92 -1.07 4.09
C ALA A 99 13.44 -0.68 4.16
N VAL A 100 13.04 0.38 3.49
CA VAL A 100 11.64 0.79 3.42
C VAL A 100 10.83 -0.23 2.64
N ARG A 101 11.34 -0.71 1.49
CA ARG A 101 10.66 -1.78 0.73
C ARG A 101 10.46 -3.03 1.58
N ALA A 102 11.47 -3.41 2.34
CA ALA A 102 11.38 -4.58 3.23
C ALA A 102 10.32 -4.38 4.32
N ALA A 103 10.26 -3.18 4.90
CA ALA A 103 9.26 -2.85 5.91
C ALA A 103 7.84 -2.91 5.32
N VAL A 104 7.63 -2.33 4.15
CA VAL A 104 6.33 -2.37 3.47
C VAL A 104 5.92 -3.82 3.17
N THR A 105 6.82 -4.61 2.62
CA THR A 105 6.56 -6.01 2.29
C THR A 105 6.18 -6.81 3.53
N SER A 106 6.91 -6.63 4.62
CA SER A 106 6.65 -7.32 5.89
C SER A 106 5.27 -6.97 6.44
N ILE A 107 4.89 -5.70 6.39
CA ILE A 107 3.57 -5.24 6.87
C ILE A 107 2.46 -5.84 6.01
N VAL A 108 2.59 -5.79 4.69
CA VAL A 108 1.58 -6.33 3.76
C VAL A 108 1.43 -7.84 3.98
N GLU A 109 2.52 -8.58 4.12
CA GLU A 109 2.48 -10.02 4.36
C GLU A 109 1.78 -10.36 5.67
N ARG A 110 1.94 -9.51 6.68
CA ARG A 110 1.26 -9.70 7.97
C ARG A 110 -0.22 -9.36 7.90
N LEU A 111 -0.59 -8.34 7.13
CA LEU A 111 -1.98 -7.86 7.08
C LEU A 111 -2.87 -8.63 6.11
N VAL A 112 -2.30 -9.24 5.07
CA VAL A 112 -3.10 -10.00 4.08
C VAL A 112 -3.12 -11.47 4.46
N SER A 113 -4.32 -12.02 4.65
CA SER A 113 -4.51 -13.43 4.96
C SER A 113 -5.22 -14.15 3.83
N ARG A 114 -4.87 -15.41 3.64
CA ARG A 114 -5.47 -16.23 2.59
C ARG A 114 -6.87 -16.72 2.92
#